data_b0cf32f9b25c883ffe08ddda32ac0a14
#
_entry.id   b0cf32f9b25c883ffe08ddda32ac0a14
#
_cell.length_a   1.000
_cell.length_b   1.000
_cell.length_c   1.000
_cell.angle_alpha   90.00
_cell.angle_beta   90.00
_cell.angle_gamma   90.00
#
_symmetry.space_group_name_H-M   'P 1'
#
loop_
_entity.id
_entity.type
_entity.pdbx_description
1 polymer ?
#
loop_
_entity_poly.entity_id
_entity_poly.type
_entity_poly.pdbx_seq_one_letter_code
_entity_poly.pdbx_strand_id
1 'polypeptide(L)'
;MKKILFIIPCVPYPLNSGGNQAFFQMVDYIRHKMSVSVLFYAWTIDEAKRVEKLEDLWEDVDFYTFVKETKEEPDSPLVRNPFYYKWLKKLKMSIERKMRRQLLSTSNSTVDLLKDKDFVREKSVLPNSVYKEFDTRYIDYVTKVAHTGFDIIQVEFYELIALGYVLPQNVQTIFVHHELRYIRNENEMNLFQAIRPSDRMNFLVAKDFEWNALQKYKHIIALTEVDRLLLASYLGREDHIYASPAVVKFESNSETEFIPCVHRRFTFVGYGEHFPNLDAVVWLCKEIVPYLRKCNFEFTLQVVGMGYERYSAELRTACPEIELVGLMAIKSVMV
;
A
#
# COMPACT_ATOMS: atom_id res chain seq x y z
N MET A 1 -5.17 -32.92 -1.57
CA MET A 1 -4.63 -31.70 -0.97
C MET A 1 -5.65 -30.60 -1.16
N LYS A 2 -5.95 -29.74 -0.17
CA LYS A 2 -6.90 -28.64 -0.36
C LYS A 2 -6.32 -27.62 -1.32
N LYS A 3 -7.20 -26.99 -2.12
CA LYS A 3 -6.84 -25.97 -3.11
C LYS A 3 -7.17 -24.57 -2.60
N ILE A 4 -6.19 -23.66 -2.64
CA ILE A 4 -6.37 -22.27 -2.25
C ILE A 4 -6.06 -21.34 -3.42
N LEU A 5 -6.92 -20.34 -3.62
CA LEU A 5 -6.69 -19.21 -4.52
C LEU A 5 -6.42 -17.96 -3.71
N PHE A 6 -5.28 -17.31 -3.93
CA PHE A 6 -5.00 -15.96 -3.45
C PHE A 6 -5.34 -14.94 -4.53
N ILE A 7 -6.02 -13.85 -4.16
CA ILE A 7 -6.32 -12.74 -5.08
C ILE A 7 -5.70 -11.47 -4.50
N ILE A 8 -4.79 -10.84 -5.25
CA ILE A 8 -3.97 -9.72 -4.80
C ILE A 8 -3.93 -8.61 -5.87
N PRO A 9 -3.94 -7.30 -5.49
CA PRO A 9 -4.06 -6.18 -6.42
C PRO A 9 -2.77 -5.82 -7.16
N CYS A 10 -1.68 -6.55 -6.95
CA CYS A 10 -0.39 -6.29 -7.60
C CYS A 10 0.44 -7.57 -7.69
N VAL A 11 1.50 -7.55 -8.49
CA VAL A 11 2.52 -8.61 -8.49
C VAL A 11 3.49 -8.35 -7.33
N PRO A 12 3.65 -9.26 -6.35
CA PRO A 12 4.45 -9.02 -5.14
C PRO A 12 5.97 -9.15 -5.38
N TYR A 13 6.44 -8.83 -6.56
CA TYR A 13 7.85 -8.85 -6.95
C TYR A 13 8.22 -7.56 -7.69
N PRO A 14 9.37 -6.93 -7.39
CA PRO A 14 10.40 -7.30 -6.40
C PRO A 14 9.93 -7.13 -4.95
N LEU A 15 10.63 -7.79 -4.00
CA LEU A 15 10.30 -7.80 -2.57
C LEU A 15 10.76 -6.49 -1.87
N ASN A 16 10.30 -5.35 -2.39
CA ASN A 16 10.73 -4.02 -1.98
C ASN A 16 9.78 -3.31 -1.01
N SER A 17 8.72 -4.00 -0.58
CA SER A 17 7.78 -3.51 0.43
C SER A 17 7.46 -4.58 1.45
N GLY A 18 7.07 -4.18 2.68
CA GLY A 18 6.68 -5.10 3.73
C GLY A 18 5.50 -6.00 3.32
N GLY A 19 4.50 -5.43 2.61
CA GLY A 19 3.36 -6.19 2.10
C GLY A 19 3.76 -7.27 1.08
N ASN A 20 4.64 -6.93 0.13
CA ASN A 20 5.15 -7.89 -0.84
C ASN A 20 5.94 -9.02 -0.16
N GLN A 21 6.79 -8.67 0.81
CA GLN A 21 7.57 -9.66 1.56
C GLN A 21 6.68 -10.59 2.38
N ALA A 22 5.72 -10.04 3.11
CA ALA A 22 4.80 -10.82 3.93
C ALA A 22 3.96 -11.79 3.09
N PHE A 23 3.40 -11.30 1.97
CA PHE A 23 2.64 -12.13 1.04
C PHE A 23 3.51 -13.23 0.42
N PHE A 24 4.70 -12.87 -0.07
CA PHE A 24 5.63 -13.84 -0.65
C PHE A 24 5.96 -14.95 0.33
N GLN A 25 6.32 -14.62 1.57
CA GLN A 25 6.69 -15.61 2.58
C GLN A 25 5.52 -16.47 3.04
N MET A 26 4.31 -15.89 3.08
CA MET A 26 3.09 -16.63 3.37
C MET A 26 2.83 -17.68 2.27
N VAL A 27 2.89 -17.29 1.00
CA VAL A 27 2.72 -18.22 -0.13
C VAL A 27 3.81 -19.29 -0.12
N ASP A 28 5.07 -18.89 0.07
CA ASP A 28 6.21 -19.81 0.12
C ASP A 28 6.03 -20.89 1.23
N TYR A 29 5.44 -20.53 2.35
CA TYR A 29 5.12 -21.49 3.41
C TYR A 29 3.92 -22.37 3.07
N ILE A 30 2.84 -21.79 2.53
CA ILE A 30 1.57 -22.50 2.33
C ILE A 30 1.65 -23.47 1.15
N ARG A 31 2.40 -23.18 0.08
CA ARG A 31 2.54 -24.04 -1.10
C ARG A 31 3.03 -25.46 -0.76
N HIS A 32 3.78 -25.62 0.32
CA HIS A 32 4.20 -26.95 0.81
C HIS A 32 3.09 -27.73 1.54
N LYS A 33 1.94 -27.11 1.81
CA LYS A 33 0.82 -27.69 2.58
C LYS A 33 -0.47 -27.78 1.80
N MET A 34 -0.62 -26.96 0.78
CA MET A 34 -1.84 -26.83 -0.02
C MET A 34 -1.47 -26.67 -1.51
N SER A 35 -2.37 -27.02 -2.41
CA SER A 35 -2.25 -26.66 -3.82
C SER A 35 -2.59 -25.17 -3.94
N VAL A 36 -1.61 -24.35 -4.32
CA VAL A 36 -1.73 -22.90 -4.35
C VAL A 36 -1.91 -22.40 -5.76
N SER A 37 -2.83 -21.47 -5.92
CA SER A 37 -2.97 -20.64 -7.12
C SER A 37 -2.99 -19.18 -6.70
N VAL A 38 -2.42 -18.28 -7.52
CA VAL A 38 -2.42 -16.83 -7.26
C VAL A 38 -2.97 -16.07 -8.45
N LEU A 39 -3.91 -15.16 -8.22
CA LEU A 39 -4.47 -14.27 -9.21
C LEU A 39 -3.99 -12.85 -8.97
N PHE A 40 -3.26 -12.30 -9.94
CA PHE A 40 -2.72 -10.94 -9.92
C PHE A 40 -3.53 -9.97 -10.77
N TYR A 41 -3.61 -8.74 -10.30
CA TYR A 41 -4.00 -7.59 -11.10
C TYR A 41 -2.75 -6.82 -11.51
N ALA A 42 -2.40 -6.85 -12.80
CA ALA A 42 -1.30 -6.07 -13.35
C ALA A 42 -1.84 -4.85 -14.11
N TRP A 43 -1.31 -3.67 -13.81
CA TRP A 43 -1.69 -2.42 -14.49
C TRP A 43 -1.09 -2.32 -15.88
N THR A 44 0.09 -2.89 -16.07
CA THR A 44 0.85 -2.83 -17.33
C THR A 44 1.37 -4.22 -17.71
N ILE A 45 1.71 -4.37 -18.99
CA ILE A 45 2.36 -5.60 -19.49
C ILE A 45 3.73 -5.81 -18.82
N ASP A 46 4.46 -4.73 -18.53
CA ASP A 46 5.77 -4.84 -17.88
C ASP A 46 5.66 -5.29 -16.41
N GLU A 47 4.55 -4.95 -15.74
CA GLU A 47 4.26 -5.48 -14.42
C GLU A 47 3.91 -6.97 -14.49
N ALA A 48 3.11 -7.38 -15.46
CA ALA A 48 2.76 -8.79 -15.69
C ALA A 48 3.98 -9.69 -15.93
N LYS A 49 4.99 -9.20 -16.65
CA LYS A 49 6.26 -9.95 -16.88
C LYS A 49 7.02 -10.29 -15.59
N ARG A 50 6.75 -9.59 -14.50
CA ARG A 50 7.38 -9.90 -13.20
C ARG A 50 6.89 -11.23 -12.62
N VAL A 51 5.75 -11.74 -13.11
CA VAL A 51 5.23 -13.05 -12.73
C VAL A 51 6.17 -14.16 -13.16
N GLU A 52 6.86 -14.02 -14.31
CA GLU A 52 7.88 -14.98 -14.80
C GLU A 52 8.93 -15.29 -13.72
N LYS A 53 9.30 -14.29 -12.91
CA LYS A 53 10.23 -14.50 -11.78
C LYS A 53 9.64 -15.29 -10.62
N LEU A 54 8.34 -15.22 -10.43
CA LEU A 54 7.64 -16.02 -9.42
C LEU A 54 7.44 -17.45 -9.92
N GLU A 55 7.19 -17.65 -11.22
CA GLU A 55 7.14 -18.96 -11.87
C GLU A 55 8.47 -19.69 -11.73
N ASP A 56 9.59 -18.99 -11.93
CA ASP A 56 10.95 -19.55 -11.72
C ASP A 56 11.21 -19.97 -10.26
N LEU A 57 10.55 -19.30 -9.28
CA LEU A 57 10.76 -19.57 -7.85
C LEU A 57 9.78 -20.59 -7.28
N TRP A 58 8.59 -20.72 -7.86
CA TRP A 58 7.50 -21.54 -7.37
C TRP A 58 6.88 -22.38 -8.48
N GLU A 59 7.59 -23.43 -8.92
CA GLU A 59 7.14 -24.33 -9.98
C GLU A 59 5.84 -25.10 -9.65
N ASP A 60 5.47 -25.14 -8.36
CA ASP A 60 4.29 -25.82 -7.82
C ASP A 60 3.08 -24.91 -7.57
N VAL A 61 3.15 -23.64 -8.04
CA VAL A 61 2.09 -22.63 -7.90
C VAL A 61 1.51 -22.27 -9.27
N ASP A 62 0.18 -22.30 -9.39
CA ASP A 62 -0.50 -21.85 -10.59
C ASP A 62 -0.71 -20.33 -10.56
N PHE A 63 -0.41 -19.65 -11.66
CA PHE A 63 -0.55 -18.20 -11.77
C PHE A 63 -1.62 -17.79 -12.77
N TYR A 64 -2.48 -16.87 -12.34
CA TYR A 64 -3.49 -16.21 -13.15
C TYR A 64 -3.18 -14.71 -13.16
N THR A 65 -3.03 -14.10 -14.33
CA THR A 65 -2.68 -12.68 -14.44
C THR A 65 -3.71 -11.94 -15.27
N PHE A 66 -4.39 -10.98 -14.67
CA PHE A 66 -5.20 -10.01 -15.39
C PHE A 66 -4.34 -8.78 -15.71
N VAL A 67 -4.31 -8.35 -16.98
CA VAL A 67 -3.59 -7.15 -17.40
C VAL A 67 -4.57 -6.09 -17.83
N LYS A 68 -4.57 -4.94 -17.15
CA LYS A 68 -5.46 -3.81 -17.47
C LYS A 68 -5.10 -3.14 -18.80
N GLU A 69 -3.80 -2.97 -19.06
CA GLU A 69 -3.32 -2.37 -20.30
C GLU A 69 -3.60 -3.30 -21.47
N THR A 70 -4.65 -3.00 -22.23
CA THR A 70 -4.87 -3.63 -23.52
C THR A 70 -4.24 -2.75 -24.61
N LYS A 71 -3.56 -3.37 -25.55
CA LYS A 71 -3.27 -2.74 -26.85
C LYS A 71 -4.61 -2.72 -27.61
N GLU A 72 -5.56 -1.91 -27.19
CA GLU A 72 -6.71 -1.61 -28.01
C GLU A 72 -6.21 -0.84 -29.23
N GLU A 73 -6.26 -1.45 -30.39
CA GLU A 73 -6.32 -0.69 -31.64
C GLU A 73 -7.62 0.12 -31.57
N PRO A 74 -7.55 1.45 -31.66
CA PRO A 74 -8.75 2.27 -31.58
C PRO A 74 -9.61 2.00 -32.80
N ASP A 75 -10.78 1.40 -32.58
CA ASP A 75 -11.80 1.08 -33.58
C ASP A 75 -12.50 2.33 -34.19
N SER A 76 -11.98 3.52 -33.97
CA SER A 76 -12.56 4.72 -34.55
C SER A 76 -11.72 5.26 -35.72
N PRO A 77 -12.35 5.59 -36.85
CA PRO A 77 -11.68 6.12 -38.06
C PRO A 77 -10.88 7.41 -37.83
N LEU A 78 -11.15 8.14 -36.76
CA LEU A 78 -10.49 9.41 -36.39
C LEU A 78 -9.10 9.23 -35.79
N VAL A 79 -8.72 8.00 -35.40
CA VAL A 79 -7.43 7.72 -34.72
C VAL A 79 -6.43 7.04 -35.66
N ARG A 80 -6.71 6.99 -36.95
CA ARG A 80 -5.82 6.38 -37.98
C ARG A 80 -4.50 7.13 -38.22
N ASN A 81 -4.26 8.26 -37.53
CA ASN A 81 -2.99 8.97 -37.64
C ASN A 81 -2.21 8.88 -36.32
N PRO A 82 -1.30 7.86 -36.16
CA PRO A 82 -0.54 7.65 -34.94
C PRO A 82 0.38 8.83 -34.58
N PHE A 83 0.69 9.68 -35.58
CA PHE A 83 1.52 10.87 -35.37
C PHE A 83 0.73 11.99 -34.68
N TYR A 84 -0.53 12.17 -35.05
CA TYR A 84 -1.41 13.19 -34.48
C TYR A 84 -1.81 12.87 -33.02
N TYR A 85 -2.06 11.60 -32.73
CA TYR A 85 -2.37 11.12 -31.37
C TYR A 85 -1.15 11.23 -30.45
N LYS A 86 0.04 10.83 -30.92
CA LYS A 86 1.29 11.02 -30.19
C LYS A 86 1.61 12.49 -29.96
N TRP A 87 1.29 13.35 -30.90
CA TRP A 87 1.47 14.79 -30.79
C TRP A 87 0.47 15.42 -29.81
N LEU A 88 -0.81 15.07 -29.87
CA LEU A 88 -1.84 15.49 -28.89
C LEU A 88 -1.54 15.02 -27.48
N LYS A 89 -1.11 13.77 -27.31
CA LYS A 89 -0.68 13.23 -26.01
C LYS A 89 0.56 13.95 -25.48
N LYS A 90 1.55 14.25 -26.34
CA LYS A 90 2.71 15.08 -25.99
C LYS A 90 2.30 16.52 -25.64
N LEU A 91 1.36 17.10 -26.41
CA LEU A 91 0.85 18.46 -26.15
C LEU A 91 0.11 18.51 -24.82
N LYS A 92 -0.79 17.56 -24.57
CA LYS A 92 -1.52 17.45 -23.28
C LYS A 92 -0.56 17.28 -22.11
N MET A 93 0.41 16.36 -22.18
CA MET A 93 1.43 16.19 -21.15
C MET A 93 2.36 17.42 -21.02
N SER A 94 2.64 18.13 -22.10
CA SER A 94 3.44 19.36 -22.08
C SER A 94 2.68 20.50 -21.43
N ILE A 95 1.38 20.64 -21.73
CA ILE A 95 0.49 21.63 -21.10
C ILE A 95 0.31 21.32 -19.61
N GLU A 96 0.06 20.06 -19.25
CA GLU A 96 -0.02 19.61 -17.84
C GLU A 96 1.29 19.83 -17.08
N ARG A 97 2.45 19.55 -17.71
CA ARG A 97 3.76 19.87 -17.13
C ARG A 97 4.00 21.39 -17.02
N LYS A 98 3.55 22.17 -18.01
CA LYS A 98 3.70 23.63 -18.00
C LYS A 98 2.77 24.28 -16.98
N MET A 99 1.52 23.80 -16.85
CA MET A 99 0.59 24.21 -15.81
C MET A 99 1.09 23.81 -14.42
N ARG A 100 1.59 22.56 -14.26
CA ARG A 100 2.26 22.14 -12.99
C ARG A 100 3.50 22.99 -12.68
N ARG A 101 4.33 23.32 -13.69
CA ARG A 101 5.49 24.19 -13.47
C ARG A 101 5.09 25.64 -13.17
N GLN A 102 4.04 26.17 -13.78
CA GLN A 102 3.51 27.50 -13.43
C GLN A 102 2.86 27.52 -12.05
N LEU A 103 2.09 26.50 -11.67
CA LEU A 103 1.57 26.34 -10.32
C LEU A 103 2.69 26.18 -9.28
N LEU A 104 3.81 25.51 -9.65
CA LEU A 104 4.98 25.36 -8.79
C LEU A 104 5.89 26.60 -8.80
N SER A 105 5.85 27.45 -9.85
CA SER A 105 6.69 28.66 -9.92
C SER A 105 6.00 29.92 -9.37
N THR A 106 4.70 29.89 -9.16
CA THR A 106 3.95 30.96 -8.48
C THR A 106 3.87 30.77 -6.97
N SER A 107 4.31 29.62 -6.45
CA SER A 107 4.49 29.40 -5.02
C SER A 107 5.98 29.37 -4.67
N ASN A 108 6.65 30.50 -4.74
CA ASN A 108 7.85 30.76 -3.95
C ASN A 108 7.53 31.01 -2.45
N SER A 109 6.37 30.59 -1.98
CA SER A 109 6.15 30.28 -0.57
C SER A 109 6.65 28.86 -0.37
N THR A 110 7.78 28.70 0.30
CA THR A 110 8.10 27.48 1.05
C THR A 110 6.83 27.09 1.78
N VAL A 111 6.08 26.14 1.21
CA VAL A 111 4.92 25.55 1.88
C VAL A 111 5.54 24.96 3.13
N ASP A 112 5.28 25.60 4.26
CA ASP A 112 5.68 25.05 5.55
C ASP A 112 4.83 23.81 5.77
N LEU A 113 5.25 22.68 5.17
CA LEU A 113 4.61 21.37 5.28
C LEU A 113 4.29 21.02 6.73
N LEU A 114 5.07 21.64 7.62
CA LEU A 114 4.93 21.49 9.05
C LEU A 114 3.76 22.31 9.60
N LYS A 115 3.18 23.22 8.84
CA LYS A 115 2.03 24.07 9.24
C LYS A 115 0.79 23.91 8.35
N ASP A 116 0.95 23.38 7.14
CA ASP A 116 -0.17 23.25 6.21
C ASP A 116 -0.97 21.98 6.46
N LYS A 117 -2.02 22.11 7.27
CA LYS A 117 -2.95 21.01 7.56
C LYS A 117 -3.80 20.60 6.33
N ASP A 118 -3.90 21.44 5.28
CA ASP A 118 -4.53 21.06 4.01
C ASP A 118 -3.69 20.02 3.24
N PHE A 119 -2.37 19.98 3.49
CA PHE A 119 -1.50 18.93 2.96
C PHE A 119 -1.94 17.52 3.39
N VAL A 120 -2.38 17.34 4.65
CA VAL A 120 -2.91 16.05 5.13
C VAL A 120 -4.11 15.61 4.31
N ARG A 121 -5.02 16.54 3.97
CA ARG A 121 -6.20 16.22 3.16
C ARG A 121 -5.82 15.78 1.75
N GLU A 122 -4.85 16.44 1.11
CA GLU A 122 -4.39 16.07 -0.24
C GLU A 122 -3.77 14.68 -0.30
N LYS A 123 -3.12 14.26 0.79
CA LYS A 123 -2.47 12.95 0.92
C LYS A 123 -3.35 11.87 1.52
N SER A 124 -4.51 12.25 2.06
CA SER A 124 -5.45 11.33 2.70
C SER A 124 -5.95 10.25 1.73
N VAL A 125 -6.13 9.05 2.27
CA VAL A 125 -6.74 7.95 1.53
C VAL A 125 -8.27 8.02 1.52
N LEU A 126 -8.87 8.91 2.30
CA LEU A 126 -10.31 9.03 2.45
C LEU A 126 -11.08 9.10 1.13
N PRO A 127 -10.68 9.92 0.11
CA PRO A 127 -11.36 9.94 -1.19
C PRO A 127 -11.25 8.63 -1.97
N ASN A 128 -10.27 7.79 -1.63
CA ASN A 128 -10.01 6.49 -2.26
C ASN A 128 -10.62 5.32 -1.48
N SER A 129 -11.21 5.57 -0.32
CA SER A 129 -11.82 4.56 0.55
C SER A 129 -13.30 4.28 0.21
N VAL A 130 -13.89 5.10 -0.66
CA VAL A 130 -15.21 4.84 -1.24
C VAL A 130 -15.08 3.85 -2.38
N TYR A 131 -16.11 3.03 -2.59
CA TYR A 131 -16.13 2.07 -3.70
C TYR A 131 -15.76 2.73 -5.04
N LYS A 132 -14.82 2.11 -5.73
CA LYS A 132 -14.48 2.44 -7.13
C LYS A 132 -14.85 1.25 -8.00
N GLU A 133 -15.42 1.55 -9.15
CA GLU A 133 -15.79 0.54 -10.13
C GLU A 133 -14.54 -0.20 -10.62
N PHE A 134 -14.61 -1.51 -10.61
CA PHE A 134 -13.62 -2.36 -11.23
C PHE A 134 -13.80 -2.40 -12.76
N ASP A 135 -12.73 -2.70 -13.47
CA ASP A 135 -12.82 -3.10 -14.88
C ASP A 135 -13.74 -4.35 -14.99
N THR A 136 -14.77 -4.27 -15.80
CA THR A 136 -15.74 -5.38 -15.96
C THR A 136 -15.05 -6.67 -16.39
N ARG A 137 -14.04 -6.59 -17.26
CA ARG A 137 -13.23 -7.74 -17.70
C ARG A 137 -12.48 -8.39 -16.53
N TYR A 138 -12.05 -7.60 -15.55
CA TYR A 138 -11.42 -8.12 -14.35
C TYR A 138 -12.41 -8.89 -13.48
N ILE A 139 -13.63 -8.37 -13.30
CA ILE A 139 -14.68 -9.06 -12.55
C ILE A 139 -15.02 -10.38 -13.23
N ASP A 140 -15.20 -10.39 -14.55
CA ASP A 140 -15.49 -11.61 -15.33
C ASP A 140 -14.34 -12.62 -15.19
N TYR A 141 -13.10 -12.15 -15.24
CA TYR A 141 -11.92 -12.99 -15.09
C TYR A 141 -11.81 -13.60 -13.68
N VAL A 142 -11.95 -12.79 -12.62
CA VAL A 142 -11.98 -13.27 -11.24
C VAL A 142 -13.10 -14.28 -11.03
N THR A 143 -14.31 -13.97 -11.51
CA THR A 143 -15.47 -14.87 -11.38
C THR A 143 -15.21 -16.21 -12.06
N LYS A 144 -14.68 -16.18 -13.29
CA LYS A 144 -14.33 -17.40 -14.03
C LYS A 144 -13.31 -18.25 -13.27
N VAL A 145 -12.23 -17.65 -12.79
CA VAL A 145 -11.17 -18.37 -12.06
C VAL A 145 -11.71 -18.88 -10.71
N ALA A 146 -12.44 -18.06 -9.96
CA ALA A 146 -12.99 -18.43 -8.65
C ALA A 146 -13.91 -19.66 -8.70
N HIS A 147 -14.55 -19.95 -9.85
CA HIS A 147 -15.45 -21.09 -10.04
C HIS A 147 -14.74 -22.36 -10.56
N THR A 148 -13.41 -22.39 -10.69
CA THR A 148 -12.69 -23.58 -11.18
C THR A 148 -12.49 -24.68 -10.13
N GLY A 149 -13.01 -24.52 -8.91
CA GLY A 149 -13.05 -25.59 -7.90
C GLY A 149 -11.99 -25.46 -6.81
N PHE A 150 -11.91 -24.29 -6.17
CA PHE A 150 -11.11 -24.06 -4.97
C PHE A 150 -11.89 -24.41 -3.69
N ASP A 151 -11.18 -24.86 -2.66
CA ASP A 151 -11.72 -25.04 -1.31
C ASP A 151 -11.74 -23.73 -0.53
N ILE A 152 -10.73 -22.89 -0.78
CA ILE A 152 -10.48 -21.61 -0.08
C ILE A 152 -10.17 -20.53 -1.12
N ILE A 153 -10.74 -19.35 -0.94
CA ILE A 153 -10.36 -18.14 -1.69
C ILE A 153 -10.00 -17.05 -0.68
N GLN A 154 -8.75 -16.59 -0.74
CA GLN A 154 -8.27 -15.51 0.11
C GLN A 154 -8.04 -14.25 -0.71
N VAL A 155 -8.63 -13.14 -0.27
CA VAL A 155 -8.51 -11.82 -0.89
C VAL A 155 -7.66 -10.93 0.01
N GLU A 156 -6.68 -10.28 -0.60
CA GLU A 156 -5.72 -9.41 0.07
C GLU A 156 -5.97 -7.95 -0.28
N PHE A 157 -5.78 -7.06 0.69
CA PHE A 157 -5.84 -5.61 0.56
C PHE A 157 -7.24 -5.02 0.33
N TYR A 158 -7.43 -3.83 0.92
CA TYR A 158 -8.68 -3.08 0.90
C TYR A 158 -9.21 -2.79 -0.51
N GLU A 159 -8.31 -2.58 -1.46
CA GLU A 159 -8.63 -2.28 -2.85
C GLU A 159 -9.50 -3.37 -3.51
N LEU A 160 -9.40 -4.61 -3.03
CA LEU A 160 -10.14 -5.77 -3.54
C LEU A 160 -11.32 -6.20 -2.66
N ILE A 161 -11.61 -5.48 -1.57
CA ILE A 161 -12.63 -5.88 -0.59
C ILE A 161 -14.01 -6.16 -1.22
N ALA A 162 -14.38 -5.42 -2.28
CA ALA A 162 -15.65 -5.59 -2.98
C ALA A 162 -15.75 -6.89 -3.77
N LEU A 163 -14.65 -7.62 -4.00
CA LEU A 163 -14.72 -8.93 -4.67
C LEU A 163 -15.59 -9.94 -3.89
N GLY A 164 -15.74 -9.76 -2.58
CA GLY A 164 -16.64 -10.58 -1.77
C GLY A 164 -18.06 -10.67 -2.31
N TYR A 165 -18.53 -9.70 -3.10
CA TYR A 165 -19.85 -9.71 -3.71
C TYR A 165 -19.99 -10.68 -4.91
N VAL A 166 -18.87 -11.09 -5.51
CA VAL A 166 -18.84 -11.95 -6.72
C VAL A 166 -18.22 -13.33 -6.49
N LEU A 167 -17.67 -13.57 -5.30
CA LEU A 167 -17.08 -14.87 -4.96
C LEU A 167 -18.16 -15.94 -4.74
N PRO A 168 -17.88 -17.23 -5.07
CA PRO A 168 -18.83 -18.32 -4.88
C PRO A 168 -19.13 -18.58 -3.40
N GLN A 169 -20.41 -18.70 -3.06
CA GLN A 169 -20.88 -18.84 -1.67
C GLN A 169 -20.57 -20.21 -1.04
N ASN A 170 -20.33 -21.23 -1.84
CA ASN A 170 -20.00 -22.59 -1.39
C ASN A 170 -18.53 -22.79 -1.02
N VAL A 171 -17.67 -21.79 -1.27
CA VAL A 171 -16.24 -21.82 -0.96
C VAL A 171 -15.97 -21.12 0.38
N GLN A 172 -14.88 -21.48 1.07
CA GLN A 172 -14.41 -20.74 2.24
C GLN A 172 -13.70 -19.46 1.77
N THR A 173 -14.33 -18.31 2.00
CA THR A 173 -13.80 -17.00 1.62
C THR A 173 -13.14 -16.32 2.80
N ILE A 174 -11.91 -15.85 2.62
CA ILE A 174 -11.10 -15.16 3.62
C ILE A 174 -10.77 -13.77 3.08
N PHE A 175 -10.91 -12.74 3.93
CA PHE A 175 -10.38 -11.42 3.65
C PHE A 175 -9.26 -11.11 4.65
N VAL A 176 -8.08 -10.72 4.16
CA VAL A 176 -6.98 -10.26 5.02
C VAL A 176 -6.98 -8.74 5.06
N HIS A 177 -7.28 -8.22 6.23
CA HIS A 177 -7.42 -6.80 6.48
C HIS A 177 -6.09 -6.23 6.99
N HIS A 178 -5.31 -5.63 6.07
CA HIS A 178 -3.99 -5.10 6.39
C HIS A 178 -4.03 -3.82 7.24
N GLU A 179 -5.12 -3.06 7.15
CA GLU A 179 -5.36 -1.86 7.97
C GLU A 179 -6.86 -1.60 8.07
N LEU A 180 -7.33 -1.19 9.24
CA LEU A 180 -8.71 -0.77 9.46
C LEU A 180 -8.95 0.57 8.78
N ARG A 181 -9.52 0.53 7.57
CA ARG A 181 -9.62 1.72 6.73
C ARG A 181 -10.50 2.82 7.35
N TYR A 182 -11.56 2.46 8.03
CA TYR A 182 -12.41 3.45 8.72
C TYR A 182 -11.66 4.15 9.85
N ILE A 183 -10.80 3.45 10.61
CA ILE A 183 -9.97 4.06 11.66
C ILE A 183 -8.93 5.00 11.06
N ARG A 184 -8.25 4.55 10.00
CA ARG A 184 -7.29 5.40 9.29
C ARG A 184 -7.95 6.66 8.76
N ASN A 185 -9.10 6.53 8.10
CA ASN A 185 -9.86 7.67 7.57
C ASN A 185 -10.27 8.66 8.66
N GLU A 186 -10.71 8.16 9.82
CA GLU A 186 -11.09 8.99 10.97
C GLU A 186 -9.87 9.74 11.51
N ASN A 187 -8.75 9.04 11.71
CA ASN A 187 -7.51 9.64 12.20
C ASN A 187 -6.98 10.71 11.23
N GLU A 188 -6.95 10.43 9.91
CA GLU A 188 -6.53 11.41 8.91
C GLU A 188 -7.48 12.63 8.90
N MET A 189 -8.80 12.41 8.94
CA MET A 189 -9.79 13.49 8.95
C MET A 189 -9.66 14.38 10.18
N ASN A 190 -9.32 13.84 11.33
CA ASN A 190 -9.09 14.60 12.56
C ASN A 190 -7.85 15.51 12.47
N LEU A 191 -6.93 15.23 11.55
CA LEU A 191 -5.77 16.08 11.28
C LEU A 191 -6.07 17.20 10.27
N PHE A 192 -7.22 17.21 9.61
CA PHE A 192 -7.57 18.27 8.66
C PHE A 192 -7.75 19.62 9.37
N GLN A 193 -7.34 20.71 8.72
CA GLN A 193 -7.49 22.05 9.27
C GLN A 193 -8.96 22.40 9.60
N ALA A 194 -9.87 21.96 8.72
CA ALA A 194 -11.31 22.06 8.93
C ALA A 194 -11.98 20.86 8.25
N ILE A 195 -12.89 20.19 8.95
CA ILE A 195 -13.67 19.08 8.39
C ILE A 195 -14.83 19.67 7.58
N ARG A 196 -14.84 19.41 6.28
CA ARG A 196 -15.91 19.84 5.36
C ARG A 196 -17.07 18.83 5.39
N PRO A 197 -18.29 19.24 5.06
CA PRO A 197 -19.43 18.31 4.91
C PRO A 197 -19.13 17.14 3.96
N SER A 198 -18.38 17.41 2.87
CA SER A 198 -17.93 16.37 1.93
C SER A 198 -16.98 15.36 2.54
N ASP A 199 -16.06 15.79 3.43
CA ASP A 199 -15.13 14.89 4.11
C ASP A 199 -15.91 13.93 5.03
N ARG A 200 -16.85 14.48 5.80
CA ARG A 200 -17.73 13.70 6.68
C ARG A 200 -18.62 12.72 5.88
N MET A 201 -19.19 13.18 4.78
CA MET A 201 -19.98 12.31 3.90
C MET A 201 -19.13 11.16 3.35
N ASN A 202 -17.95 11.45 2.79
CA ASN A 202 -17.04 10.43 2.28
C ASN A 202 -16.64 9.43 3.37
N PHE A 203 -16.37 9.91 4.59
CA PHE A 203 -16.04 9.04 5.72
C PHE A 203 -17.19 8.07 6.05
N LEU A 204 -18.41 8.58 6.18
CA LEU A 204 -19.56 7.73 6.50
C LEU A 204 -19.84 6.71 5.41
N VAL A 205 -19.82 7.14 4.14
CA VAL A 205 -20.03 6.24 3.00
C VAL A 205 -18.92 5.18 2.93
N ALA A 206 -17.65 5.56 3.13
CA ALA A 206 -16.54 4.62 3.14
C ALA A 206 -16.66 3.62 4.30
N LYS A 207 -17.07 4.07 5.48
CA LYS A 207 -17.30 3.22 6.64
C LYS A 207 -18.41 2.21 6.38
N ASP A 208 -19.57 2.66 5.89
CA ASP A 208 -20.69 1.77 5.55
C ASP A 208 -20.32 0.77 4.44
N PHE A 209 -19.55 1.20 3.45
CA PHE A 209 -19.04 0.34 2.37
C PHE A 209 -18.13 -0.76 2.94
N GLU A 210 -17.15 -0.40 3.77
CA GLU A 210 -16.21 -1.35 4.40
C GLU A 210 -16.98 -2.39 5.22
N TRP A 211 -17.93 -1.95 6.06
CA TRP A 211 -18.76 -2.83 6.87
C TRP A 211 -19.55 -3.83 6.01
N ASN A 212 -20.24 -3.35 4.98
CA ASN A 212 -21.04 -4.19 4.08
C ASN A 212 -20.19 -5.19 3.28
N ALA A 213 -19.02 -4.76 2.82
CA ALA A 213 -18.12 -5.60 2.05
C ALA A 213 -17.52 -6.73 2.91
N LEU A 214 -17.12 -6.43 4.14
CA LEU A 214 -16.60 -7.42 5.08
C LEU A 214 -17.63 -8.52 5.43
N GLN A 215 -18.92 -8.20 5.45
CA GLN A 215 -19.99 -9.18 5.69
C GLN A 215 -20.10 -10.23 4.57
N LYS A 216 -19.48 -10.03 3.42
CA LYS A 216 -19.49 -10.97 2.29
C LYS A 216 -18.46 -12.09 2.45
N TYR A 217 -17.53 -11.94 3.39
CA TYR A 217 -16.51 -12.94 3.67
C TYR A 217 -16.89 -13.81 4.87
N LYS A 218 -16.63 -15.12 4.75
CA LYS A 218 -16.85 -16.06 5.85
C LYS A 218 -15.86 -15.85 6.99
N HIS A 219 -14.62 -15.55 6.62
CA HIS A 219 -13.52 -15.35 7.57
C HIS A 219 -12.82 -14.02 7.30
N ILE A 220 -12.37 -13.38 8.37
CA ILE A 220 -11.58 -12.14 8.30
C ILE A 220 -10.32 -12.35 9.12
N ILE A 221 -9.18 -11.94 8.58
CA ILE A 221 -7.90 -11.95 9.28
C ILE A 221 -7.43 -10.52 9.45
N ALA A 222 -7.18 -10.11 10.68
CA ALA A 222 -6.48 -8.86 11.03
C ALA A 222 -5.01 -9.15 11.31
N LEU A 223 -4.13 -8.17 11.16
CA LEU A 223 -2.69 -8.35 11.40
C LEU A 223 -2.33 -8.29 12.89
N THR A 224 -3.18 -7.71 13.73
CA THR A 224 -2.95 -7.59 15.18
C THR A 224 -4.18 -8.01 15.97
N GLU A 225 -3.97 -8.39 17.24
CA GLU A 225 -5.08 -8.70 18.14
C GLU A 225 -5.93 -7.45 18.44
N VAL A 226 -5.30 -6.27 18.48
CA VAL A 226 -6.02 -5.00 18.67
C VAL A 226 -6.98 -4.77 17.48
N ASP A 227 -6.51 -4.95 16.25
CA ASP A 227 -7.34 -4.80 15.06
C ASP A 227 -8.45 -5.85 15.01
N ARG A 228 -8.17 -7.09 15.45
CA ARG A 228 -9.19 -8.14 15.58
C ARG A 228 -10.33 -7.72 16.50
N LEU A 229 -9.99 -7.20 17.67
CA LEU A 229 -10.99 -6.74 18.65
C LEU A 229 -11.81 -5.54 18.14
N LEU A 230 -11.14 -4.60 17.46
CA LEU A 230 -11.81 -3.46 16.83
C LEU A 230 -12.75 -3.91 15.70
N LEU A 231 -12.33 -4.86 14.86
CA LEU A 231 -13.19 -5.45 13.83
C LEU A 231 -14.37 -6.20 14.42
N ALA A 232 -14.16 -6.99 15.47
CA ALA A 232 -15.23 -7.71 16.16
C ALA A 232 -16.29 -6.76 16.71
N SER A 233 -15.85 -5.68 17.37
CA SER A 233 -16.73 -4.62 17.84
C SER A 233 -17.47 -3.91 16.71
N TYR A 234 -16.75 -3.59 15.62
CA TYR A 234 -17.30 -2.90 14.45
C TYR A 234 -18.35 -3.74 13.71
N LEU A 235 -18.08 -5.04 13.53
CA LEU A 235 -18.98 -5.97 12.84
C LEU A 235 -20.09 -6.54 13.74
N GLY A 236 -20.00 -6.35 15.06
CA GLY A 236 -20.95 -6.91 16.03
C GLY A 236 -20.88 -8.43 16.15
N ARG A 237 -19.73 -9.03 15.81
CA ARG A 237 -19.48 -10.48 15.91
C ARG A 237 -18.00 -10.74 16.21
N GLU A 238 -17.73 -11.81 16.95
CA GLU A 238 -16.36 -12.29 17.19
C GLU A 238 -16.01 -13.53 16.37
N ASP A 239 -17.03 -14.32 16.02
CA ASP A 239 -16.84 -15.54 15.26
C ASP A 239 -16.24 -15.29 13.88
N HIS A 240 -15.27 -16.13 13.52
CA HIS A 240 -14.58 -16.09 12.22
C HIS A 240 -13.74 -14.83 11.95
N ILE A 241 -13.34 -14.12 13.00
CA ILE A 241 -12.37 -13.03 12.94
C ILE A 241 -11.13 -13.45 13.71
N TYR A 242 -10.00 -13.48 13.03
CA TYR A 242 -8.74 -13.99 13.55
C TYR A 242 -7.66 -12.92 13.54
N ALA A 243 -6.70 -13.00 14.46
CA ALA A 243 -5.47 -12.24 14.40
C ALA A 243 -4.35 -13.13 13.85
N SER A 244 -3.66 -12.67 12.82
CA SER A 244 -2.47 -13.31 12.29
C SER A 244 -1.47 -12.26 11.87
N PRO A 245 -0.32 -12.15 12.54
CA PRO A 245 0.69 -11.18 12.15
C PRO A 245 1.26 -11.51 10.76
N ALA A 246 1.78 -10.48 10.11
CA ALA A 246 2.47 -10.65 8.84
C ALA A 246 3.65 -11.63 8.99
N VAL A 247 3.76 -12.56 8.05
CA VAL A 247 4.85 -13.55 8.05
C VAL A 247 6.15 -12.85 7.65
N VAL A 248 7.13 -12.90 8.53
CA VAL A 248 8.49 -12.39 8.28
C VAL A 248 9.49 -13.53 8.55
N LYS A 249 10.20 -13.96 7.50
CA LYS A 249 11.26 -14.92 7.65
C LYS A 249 12.50 -14.23 8.19
N PHE A 250 12.92 -14.61 9.36
CA PHE A 250 14.19 -14.16 9.93
C PHE A 250 15.29 -15.04 9.39
N GLU A 251 16.12 -14.51 8.50
CA GLU A 251 17.37 -15.15 8.14
C GLU A 251 18.38 -14.83 9.24
N SER A 252 18.55 -15.74 10.19
CA SER A 252 19.65 -15.64 11.16
C SER A 252 20.97 -15.97 10.44
N ASN A 253 21.38 -15.13 9.54
CA ASN A 253 22.68 -15.21 8.95
C ASN A 253 23.64 -14.43 9.82
N SER A 254 24.47 -15.19 10.52
CA SER A 254 25.62 -14.77 11.30
C SER A 254 25.33 -14.37 12.74
N GLU A 255 26.11 -14.89 13.61
CA GLU A 255 26.65 -14.26 14.79
C GLU A 255 27.17 -12.87 14.40
N THR A 256 26.27 -11.90 14.26
CA THR A 256 26.66 -10.49 14.25
C THR A 256 27.18 -10.26 15.66
N GLU A 257 28.48 -10.25 15.84
CA GLU A 257 29.09 -9.71 17.04
C GLU A 257 28.40 -8.37 17.31
N PHE A 258 27.85 -8.22 18.51
CA PHE A 258 27.30 -6.94 18.95
C PHE A 258 28.44 -5.94 18.97
N ILE A 259 28.55 -5.11 17.94
CA ILE A 259 29.48 -3.99 17.91
C ILE A 259 28.81 -2.87 18.71
N PRO A 260 29.36 -2.50 19.87
CA PRO A 260 28.81 -1.39 20.65
C PRO A 260 28.74 -0.14 19.76
N CYS A 261 27.55 0.38 19.52
CA CYS A 261 27.38 1.58 18.74
C CYS A 261 27.94 2.78 19.52
N VAL A 262 29.08 3.31 19.09
CA VAL A 262 29.71 4.49 19.68
C VAL A 262 28.90 5.75 19.38
N HIS A 263 28.14 5.74 18.28
CA HIS A 263 27.30 6.85 17.85
C HIS A 263 25.83 6.56 18.13
N ARG A 264 25.16 7.48 18.82
CA ARG A 264 23.74 7.42 19.10
C ARG A 264 22.94 7.74 17.84
N ARG A 265 22.66 6.72 17.03
CA ARG A 265 21.94 6.83 15.77
C ARG A 265 20.54 6.27 15.92
N PHE A 266 19.52 7.06 15.60
CA PHE A 266 18.16 6.61 15.41
C PHE A 266 17.92 6.39 13.93
N THR A 267 17.46 5.21 13.54
CA THR A 267 17.18 4.90 12.14
C THR A 267 15.68 4.75 11.93
N PHE A 268 15.12 5.57 11.02
CA PHE A 268 13.76 5.42 10.52
C PHE A 268 13.83 4.83 9.11
N VAL A 269 13.03 3.77 8.85
CA VAL A 269 12.97 3.11 7.55
C VAL A 269 11.56 3.24 6.99
N GLY A 270 11.41 3.85 5.80
CA GLY A 270 10.10 4.00 5.17
C GLY A 270 10.16 4.76 3.84
N TYR A 271 9.12 4.59 3.01
CA TYR A 271 8.98 5.30 1.75
C TYR A 271 8.26 6.65 1.98
N GLY A 272 8.93 7.76 1.68
CA GLY A 272 8.46 9.12 1.99
C GLY A 272 7.22 9.58 1.21
N GLU A 273 6.90 8.94 0.07
CA GLU A 273 5.64 9.21 -0.63
C GLU A 273 4.43 8.59 0.08
N HIS A 274 4.67 7.62 0.99
CA HIS A 274 3.63 7.07 1.84
C HIS A 274 3.41 8.02 3.01
N PHE A 275 2.25 8.67 3.04
CA PHE A 275 1.94 9.75 3.98
C PHE A 275 2.24 9.42 5.46
N PRO A 276 1.86 8.24 6.03
CA PRO A 276 2.19 7.91 7.40
C PRO A 276 3.68 7.93 7.73
N ASN A 277 4.55 7.56 6.77
CA ASN A 277 5.99 7.59 6.95
C ASN A 277 6.53 9.03 6.98
N LEU A 278 6.01 9.89 6.08
CA LEU A 278 6.37 11.31 6.07
C LEU A 278 5.91 12.00 7.35
N ASP A 279 4.67 11.75 7.77
CA ASP A 279 4.09 12.28 9.00
C ASP A 279 4.92 11.87 10.23
N ALA A 280 5.33 10.60 10.31
CA ALA A 280 6.19 10.09 11.38
C ALA A 280 7.55 10.81 11.42
N VAL A 281 8.21 11.04 10.27
CA VAL A 281 9.49 11.78 10.22
C VAL A 281 9.30 13.23 10.64
N VAL A 282 8.22 13.88 10.19
CA VAL A 282 7.87 15.23 10.61
C VAL A 282 7.64 15.31 12.12
N TRP A 283 6.89 14.34 12.67
CA TRP A 283 6.63 14.25 14.11
C TRP A 283 7.94 14.05 14.90
N LEU A 284 8.82 13.15 14.46
CA LEU A 284 10.14 12.97 15.07
C LEU A 284 10.92 14.30 15.13
N CYS A 285 10.96 15.03 14.02
CA CYS A 285 11.66 16.31 13.96
C CYS A 285 11.06 17.40 14.86
N LYS A 286 9.72 17.41 15.02
CA LYS A 286 9.02 18.45 15.77
C LYS A 286 8.89 18.19 17.25
N GLU A 287 8.61 16.95 17.61
CA GLU A 287 8.24 16.61 18.98
C GLU A 287 9.38 15.90 19.71
N ILE A 288 10.05 14.94 19.07
CA ILE A 288 11.10 14.14 19.73
C ILE A 288 12.44 14.83 19.74
N VAL A 289 12.87 15.38 18.60
CA VAL A 289 14.17 16.06 18.50
C VAL A 289 14.32 17.23 19.48
N PRO A 290 13.35 18.14 19.64
CA PRO A 290 13.44 19.20 20.65
C PRO A 290 13.56 18.67 22.07
N TYR A 291 12.92 17.54 22.39
CA TYR A 291 13.04 16.90 23.69
C TYR A 291 14.45 16.33 23.92
N LEU A 292 15.01 15.64 22.93
CA LEU A 292 16.37 15.10 22.99
C LEU A 292 17.41 16.21 23.19
N ARG A 293 17.25 17.34 22.49
CA ARG A 293 18.12 18.53 22.67
C ARG A 293 18.03 19.12 24.08
N LYS A 294 16.82 19.20 24.66
CA LYS A 294 16.65 19.65 26.06
C LYS A 294 17.36 18.74 27.05
N CYS A 295 17.48 17.45 26.73
CA CYS A 295 18.21 16.48 27.55
C CYS A 295 19.71 16.48 27.28
N ASN A 296 20.25 17.39 26.46
CA ASN A 296 21.64 17.41 25.98
C ASN A 296 22.08 16.05 25.40
N PHE A 297 21.17 15.39 24.68
CA PHE A 297 21.44 14.10 24.08
C PHE A 297 21.95 14.29 22.66
N GLU A 298 23.21 13.96 22.40
CA GLU A 298 23.81 13.96 21.06
C GLU A 298 23.32 12.73 20.28
N PHE A 299 22.86 12.96 19.04
CA PHE A 299 22.32 11.91 18.18
C PHE A 299 22.40 12.27 16.70
N THR A 300 22.22 11.27 15.84
CA THR A 300 21.93 11.42 14.41
C THR A 300 20.58 10.75 14.12
N LEU A 301 19.71 11.42 13.37
CA LEU A 301 18.46 10.84 12.86
C LEU A 301 18.66 10.42 11.42
N GLN A 302 18.88 9.13 11.17
CA GLN A 302 19.02 8.58 9.83
C GLN A 302 17.64 8.17 9.28
N VAL A 303 17.28 8.71 8.11
CA VAL A 303 16.04 8.35 7.40
C VAL A 303 16.39 7.61 6.13
N VAL A 304 16.02 6.33 6.09
CA VAL A 304 16.29 5.42 4.98
C VAL A 304 15.01 5.21 4.17
N GLY A 305 15.08 5.51 2.88
CA GLY A 305 13.98 5.39 1.93
C GLY A 305 13.96 6.53 0.94
N MET A 306 13.29 6.32 -0.20
CA MET A 306 13.11 7.35 -1.24
C MET A 306 11.89 8.23 -0.93
N GLY A 307 11.79 9.37 -1.62
CA GLY A 307 10.62 10.25 -1.59
C GLY A 307 10.70 11.38 -0.56
N TYR A 308 11.81 11.49 0.18
CA TYR A 308 12.06 12.60 1.13
C TYR A 308 12.82 13.77 0.49
N GLU A 309 13.35 13.60 -0.70
CA GLU A 309 14.25 14.57 -1.35
C GLU A 309 13.61 15.94 -1.52
N ARG A 310 12.33 15.96 -1.87
CA ARG A 310 11.55 17.21 -2.05
C ARG A 310 11.25 17.95 -0.75
N TYR A 311 11.39 17.28 0.40
CA TYR A 311 11.17 17.83 1.74
C TYR A 311 12.49 18.10 2.48
N SER A 312 13.64 17.86 1.83
CA SER A 312 14.95 17.84 2.47
C SER A 312 15.32 19.17 3.13
N ALA A 313 14.99 20.29 2.50
CA ALA A 313 15.30 21.62 3.04
C ALA A 313 14.54 21.89 4.35
N GLU A 314 13.25 21.55 4.39
CA GLU A 314 12.37 21.76 5.54
C GLU A 314 12.72 20.82 6.69
N LEU A 315 12.96 19.54 6.38
CA LEU A 315 13.35 18.55 7.38
C LEU A 315 14.69 18.91 8.02
N ARG A 316 15.69 19.35 7.23
CA ARG A 316 16.99 19.80 7.75
C ARG A 316 16.89 21.09 8.55
N THR A 317 15.96 21.98 8.21
CA THR A 317 15.71 23.20 9.00
C THR A 317 15.11 22.82 10.37
N ALA A 318 14.21 21.86 10.44
CA ALA A 318 13.60 21.39 11.68
C ALA A 318 14.57 20.53 12.51
N CYS A 319 15.36 19.70 11.84
CA CYS A 319 16.31 18.77 12.44
C CYS A 319 17.63 18.77 11.66
N PRO A 320 18.62 19.64 12.02
CA PRO A 320 19.96 19.62 11.42
C PRO A 320 20.69 18.28 11.55
N GLU A 321 20.34 17.46 12.56
CA GLU A 321 20.91 16.15 12.82
C GLU A 321 20.37 15.06 11.88
N ILE A 322 19.47 15.42 10.93
CA ILE A 322 18.85 14.46 10.01
C ILE A 322 19.77 14.11 8.84
N GLU A 323 19.90 12.83 8.58
CA GLU A 323 20.56 12.27 7.41
C GLU A 323 19.53 11.57 6.52
N LEU A 324 19.30 12.09 5.31
CA LEU A 324 18.43 11.45 4.32
C LEU A 324 19.30 10.58 3.40
N VAL A 325 19.16 9.27 3.50
CA VAL A 325 20.11 8.31 2.91
C VAL A 325 19.62 7.70 1.60
N GLY A 326 18.32 7.81 1.28
CA GLY A 326 17.74 7.16 0.10
C GLY A 326 17.60 5.64 0.28
N LEU A 327 17.67 4.87 -0.82
CA LEU A 327 17.62 3.41 -0.76
C LEU A 327 18.94 2.83 -0.30
N MET A 328 18.87 1.97 0.71
CA MET A 328 20.01 1.16 1.17
C MET A 328 19.67 -0.32 1.08
N ALA A 329 20.66 -1.17 0.80
CA ALA A 329 20.50 -2.60 0.99
C ALA A 329 20.36 -2.88 2.51
N ILE A 330 19.45 -3.80 2.89
CA ILE A 330 19.13 -4.11 4.29
C ILE A 330 20.39 -4.41 5.12
N LYS A 331 21.41 -5.02 4.51
CA LYS A 331 22.70 -5.29 5.17
C LYS A 331 23.46 -4.02 5.60
N SER A 332 23.16 -2.87 5.00
CA SER A 332 23.86 -1.60 5.29
C SER A 332 23.14 -0.72 6.31
N VAL A 333 21.93 -1.09 6.71
CA VAL A 333 21.10 -0.30 7.66
C VAL A 333 21.45 -0.64 9.12
N MET A 334 22.03 -1.81 9.35
CA MET A 334 22.32 -2.35 10.69
C MET A 334 23.78 -2.19 11.13
N VAL A 335 24.59 -1.38 10.44
CA VAL A 335 25.99 -1.07 10.81
C VAL A 335 26.12 0.29 11.44
#